data_bf4e2b7ffc3e6cdda3dad2a04fe1b928
#
_entry.id   bf4e2b7ffc3e6cdda3dad2a04fe1b928
#
_cell.length_a   1.000
_cell.length_b   1.000
_cell.length_c   1.000
_cell.angle_alpha   90.00
_cell.angle_beta   90.00
_cell.angle_gamma   90.00
#
_symmetry.space_group_name_H-M   'P 1'
#
loop_
_entity.id
_entity.type
_entity.pdbx_description
1 polymer ?
#
loop_
_entity_poly.entity_id
_entity_poly.type
_entity_poly.pdbx_seq_one_letter_code
_entity_poly.pdbx_strand_id
1 'polypeptide(L)'
;MHLLENPSDNAIFMSGIVVGIVDKTNILMSLKIVRITRDFPDMNALEQIAVEAFPPQEYVSPQDLLSYTESSDDCDFWGFYAGKDFIGYLHLIRYKNMVYVCFFAVGVSYRSCGYGSEILSRLKELYPAYQIVLDIEAADESAPNLVQRIRRRDFYRRNGYVPTGHYIAYWGMTFEILCSGGGFD
;
A
#
# COMPACT_ATOMS: atom_id res chain seq x y z
N MET A 1 38.19 -2.71 -45.53
CA MET A 1 37.02 -3.55 -45.77
C MET A 1 36.61 -4.07 -44.40
N HIS A 2 35.81 -3.29 -43.69
CA HIS A 2 35.33 -3.60 -42.32
C HIS A 2 33.93 -4.14 -42.45
N LEU A 3 33.74 -5.38 -42.02
CA LEU A 3 32.42 -5.97 -41.83
C LEU A 3 31.96 -5.65 -40.43
N LEU A 4 30.84 -4.97 -40.35
CA LEU A 4 30.09 -4.70 -39.11
C LEU A 4 29.35 -5.99 -38.73
N GLU A 5 29.69 -6.56 -37.62
CA GLU A 5 28.92 -7.65 -37.00
C GLU A 5 27.72 -7.08 -36.27
N ASN A 6 26.56 -7.63 -36.57
CA ASN A 6 25.24 -7.32 -36.02
C ASN A 6 25.00 -8.19 -34.79
N PRO A 7 24.67 -7.67 -33.59
CA PRO A 7 24.38 -8.48 -32.42
C PRO A 7 22.87 -8.78 -32.32
N SER A 8 22.40 -9.70 -33.13
CA SER A 8 21.06 -10.22 -33.00
C SER A 8 20.96 -11.64 -33.58
N ASP A 9 21.52 -12.62 -32.86
CA ASP A 9 21.18 -14.03 -33.10
C ASP A 9 21.62 -14.87 -31.91
N ASN A 10 20.74 -14.92 -30.90
CA ASN A 10 20.71 -15.99 -29.91
C ASN A 10 19.26 -16.48 -29.74
N ALA A 11 18.71 -17.03 -30.82
CA ALA A 11 17.51 -17.84 -30.77
C ALA A 11 17.94 -19.30 -30.85
N ILE A 12 17.87 -20.02 -29.73
CA ILE A 12 18.04 -21.48 -29.70
C ILE A 12 16.69 -22.09 -30.10
N PHE A 13 16.63 -22.59 -31.33
CA PHE A 13 15.49 -23.38 -31.81
C PHE A 13 15.57 -24.79 -31.23
N MET A 14 14.72 -25.14 -30.30
CA MET A 14 14.34 -26.52 -29.99
C MET A 14 12.81 -26.66 -30.06
N SER A 15 12.38 -27.44 -31.05
CA SER A 15 11.04 -28.05 -31.20
C SER A 15 9.83 -27.23 -30.76
N GLY A 16 9.41 -26.27 -31.61
CA GLY A 16 7.99 -25.87 -31.70
C GLY A 16 7.36 -25.09 -30.55
N ILE A 17 8.12 -24.73 -29.52
CA ILE A 17 7.64 -23.88 -28.40
C ILE A 17 8.52 -22.68 -28.35
N VAL A 18 7.99 -21.51 -28.78
CA VAL A 18 8.60 -20.22 -28.51
C VAL A 18 8.37 -19.91 -27.03
N VAL A 19 9.35 -20.28 -26.19
CA VAL A 19 9.40 -19.79 -24.82
C VAL A 19 9.93 -18.36 -24.89
N GLY A 20 9.03 -17.41 -25.01
CA GLY A 20 9.37 -16.03 -24.77
C GLY A 20 9.87 -15.91 -23.32
N ILE A 21 11.14 -15.52 -23.15
CA ILE A 21 11.64 -15.08 -21.85
C ILE A 21 10.90 -13.77 -21.57
N VAL A 22 9.80 -13.87 -20.84
CA VAL A 22 9.14 -12.68 -20.27
C VAL A 22 10.08 -12.20 -19.18
N ASP A 23 10.78 -11.12 -19.46
CA ASP A 23 11.59 -10.40 -18.50
C ASP A 23 10.66 -9.97 -17.36
N LYS A 24 10.74 -10.67 -16.21
CA LYS A 24 9.92 -10.42 -15.02
C LYS A 24 10.18 -9.06 -14.39
N THR A 25 11.16 -8.31 -14.89
CA THR A 25 11.57 -7.01 -14.36
C THR A 25 10.79 -5.83 -14.93
N ASN A 26 9.89 -6.03 -15.89
CA ASN A 26 9.22 -4.89 -16.55
C ASN A 26 7.72 -5.09 -16.82
N ILE A 27 7.04 -5.94 -16.09
CA ILE A 27 5.59 -5.81 -15.96
C ILE A 27 5.40 -4.73 -14.89
N LEU A 28 5.39 -3.46 -15.29
CA LEU A 28 4.81 -2.38 -14.52
C LEU A 28 3.43 -2.86 -14.11
N MET A 29 3.26 -3.20 -12.83
CA MET A 29 1.97 -3.60 -12.29
C MET A 29 1.07 -2.36 -12.36
N SER A 30 0.34 -2.24 -13.47
CA SER A 30 -0.56 -1.13 -13.68
C SER A 30 -1.69 -1.22 -12.66
N LEU A 31 -1.56 -0.48 -11.55
CA LEU A 31 -2.62 -0.34 -10.57
C LEU A 31 -3.67 0.64 -11.12
N LYS A 32 -4.91 0.19 -11.20
CA LYS A 32 -6.05 1.08 -11.37
C LYS A 32 -6.48 1.58 -10.00
N ILE A 33 -6.54 2.92 -9.86
CA ILE A 33 -6.99 3.58 -8.64
C ILE A 33 -8.42 4.06 -8.85
N VAL A 34 -9.30 3.80 -7.89
CA VAL A 34 -10.70 4.23 -7.94
C VAL A 34 -11.09 4.86 -6.60
N ARG A 35 -12.00 5.82 -6.64
CA ARG A 35 -12.61 6.34 -5.41
C ARG A 35 -13.69 5.35 -4.95
N ILE A 36 -13.68 4.99 -3.67
CA ILE A 36 -14.71 4.14 -3.08
C ILE A 36 -15.90 5.04 -2.73
N THR A 37 -17.07 4.66 -3.23
CA THR A 37 -18.35 5.36 -3.06
C THR A 37 -19.41 4.35 -2.66
N ARG A 38 -20.65 4.80 -2.40
CA ARG A 38 -21.78 3.91 -2.05
C ARG A 38 -22.07 2.83 -3.10
N ASP A 39 -21.81 3.17 -4.38
CA ASP A 39 -22.03 2.24 -5.50
C ASP A 39 -20.79 1.42 -5.83
N PHE A 40 -19.83 1.32 -4.89
CA PHE A 40 -18.60 0.57 -5.11
C PHE A 40 -18.93 -0.93 -5.32
N PRO A 41 -18.58 -1.53 -6.47
CA PRO A 41 -19.07 -2.86 -6.85
C PRO A 41 -18.47 -3.99 -5.99
N ASP A 42 -17.24 -3.82 -5.49
CA ASP A 42 -16.50 -4.85 -4.77
C ASP A 42 -16.54 -4.65 -3.24
N MET A 43 -17.65 -4.10 -2.71
CA MET A 43 -17.80 -3.84 -1.28
C MET A 43 -17.59 -5.10 -0.42
N ASN A 44 -18.04 -6.27 -0.90
CA ASN A 44 -17.82 -7.54 -0.18
C ASN A 44 -16.33 -7.93 -0.11
N ALA A 45 -15.57 -7.70 -1.19
CA ALA A 45 -14.14 -7.97 -1.21
C ALA A 45 -13.39 -6.97 -0.31
N LEU A 46 -13.81 -5.72 -0.30
CA LEU A 46 -13.30 -4.69 0.59
C LEU A 46 -13.52 -5.07 2.07
N GLU A 47 -14.72 -5.51 2.42
CA GLU A 47 -15.07 -5.99 3.76
C GLU A 47 -14.19 -7.17 4.18
N GLN A 48 -14.03 -8.16 3.29
CA GLN A 48 -13.17 -9.30 3.56
C GLN A 48 -11.72 -8.87 3.83
N ILE A 49 -11.16 -7.97 3.02
CA ILE A 49 -9.81 -7.45 3.21
C ILE A 49 -9.70 -6.71 4.56
N ALA A 50 -10.71 -5.93 4.94
CA ALA A 50 -10.72 -5.20 6.21
C ALA A 50 -10.70 -6.16 7.41
N VAL A 51 -11.57 -7.17 7.42
CA VAL A 51 -11.64 -8.18 8.49
C VAL A 51 -10.34 -8.99 8.61
N GLU A 52 -9.69 -9.31 7.47
CA GLU A 52 -8.43 -10.05 7.47
C GLU A 52 -7.21 -9.19 7.87
N ALA A 53 -7.29 -7.88 7.70
CA ALA A 53 -6.16 -6.98 7.92
C ALA A 53 -6.11 -6.42 9.35
N PHE A 54 -7.25 -6.21 9.98
CA PHE A 54 -7.34 -5.52 11.27
C PHE A 54 -7.92 -6.43 12.35
N PRO A 55 -7.31 -6.46 13.54
CA PRO A 55 -7.86 -7.18 14.67
C PRO A 55 -9.17 -6.50 15.14
N PRO A 56 -10.07 -7.21 15.85
CA PRO A 56 -11.40 -6.70 16.19
C PRO A 56 -11.43 -5.33 16.88
N GLN A 57 -10.42 -5.01 17.69
CA GLN A 57 -10.30 -3.73 18.38
C GLN A 57 -9.88 -2.55 17.49
N GLU A 58 -9.27 -2.84 16.33
CA GLU A 58 -8.84 -1.83 15.35
C GLU A 58 -9.74 -1.78 14.11
N TYR A 59 -10.67 -2.76 14.03
CA TYR A 59 -11.54 -2.88 12.88
C TYR A 59 -12.60 -1.78 12.86
N VAL A 60 -12.70 -1.10 11.71
CA VAL A 60 -13.80 -0.19 11.35
C VAL A 60 -14.41 -0.69 10.06
N SER A 61 -15.73 -0.80 10.01
CA SER A 61 -16.40 -1.31 8.82
C SER A 61 -16.20 -0.37 7.62
N PRO A 62 -16.09 -0.90 6.39
CA PRO A 62 -16.03 -0.07 5.19
C PRO A 62 -17.22 0.89 5.05
N GLN A 63 -18.40 0.51 5.53
CA GLN A 63 -19.58 1.36 5.56
C GLN A 63 -19.41 2.57 6.50
N ASP A 64 -18.78 2.37 7.66
CA ASP A 64 -18.46 3.46 8.59
C ASP A 64 -17.39 4.37 8.00
N LEU A 65 -16.32 3.81 7.39
CA LEU A 65 -15.30 4.58 6.69
C LEU A 65 -15.90 5.41 5.55
N LEU A 66 -16.83 4.85 4.81
CA LEU A 66 -17.54 5.56 3.75
C LEU A 66 -18.40 6.69 4.32
N SER A 67 -19.08 6.46 5.44
CA SER A 67 -19.88 7.48 6.12
C SER A 67 -19.02 8.66 6.61
N TYR A 68 -17.81 8.38 7.13
CA TYR A 68 -16.84 9.43 7.49
C TYR A 68 -16.37 10.19 6.24
N THR A 69 -16.07 9.50 5.15
CA THR A 69 -15.65 10.11 3.88
C THR A 69 -16.73 11.03 3.30
N GLU A 70 -17.99 10.65 3.41
CA GLU A 70 -19.12 11.47 2.93
C GLU A 70 -19.45 12.65 3.85
N SER A 71 -19.07 12.57 5.12
CA SER A 71 -19.33 13.64 6.10
C SER A 71 -18.27 14.75 6.09
N SER A 72 -17.15 14.56 5.40
CA SER A 72 -16.03 15.52 5.37
C SER A 72 -15.30 15.51 4.03
N ASP A 73 -15.14 16.70 3.45
CA ASP A 73 -14.34 16.89 2.23
C ASP A 73 -12.84 16.61 2.45
N ASP A 74 -12.40 16.52 3.71
CA ASP A 74 -11.02 16.20 4.06
C ASP A 74 -10.71 14.70 4.09
N CYS A 75 -11.71 13.84 3.91
CA CYS A 75 -11.55 12.40 3.89
C CYS A 75 -11.51 11.87 2.45
N ASP A 76 -10.58 10.95 2.19
CA ASP A 76 -10.48 10.24 0.91
C ASP A 76 -10.47 8.73 1.15
N PHE A 77 -11.21 7.99 0.30
CA PHE A 77 -11.28 6.55 0.35
C PHE A 77 -10.96 5.96 -1.03
N TRP A 78 -9.79 5.31 -1.14
CA TRP A 78 -9.25 4.82 -2.40
C TRP A 78 -9.17 3.30 -2.43
N GLY A 79 -9.62 2.72 -3.55
CA GLY A 79 -9.49 1.30 -3.87
C GLY A 79 -8.47 1.07 -4.98
N PHE A 80 -7.82 -0.09 -4.95
CA PHE A 80 -6.76 -0.47 -5.87
C PHE A 80 -7.08 -1.79 -6.55
N TYR A 81 -6.87 -1.82 -7.87
CA TYR A 81 -7.04 -3.03 -8.68
C TYR A 81 -5.75 -3.38 -9.40
N ALA A 82 -5.46 -4.68 -9.45
CA ALA A 82 -4.47 -5.28 -10.33
C ALA A 82 -5.19 -6.02 -11.45
N GLY A 83 -5.22 -5.45 -12.64
CA GLY A 83 -6.09 -5.93 -13.71
C GLY A 83 -7.56 -5.80 -13.33
N LYS A 84 -8.26 -6.94 -13.17
CA LYS A 84 -9.67 -7.00 -12.75
C LYS A 84 -9.86 -7.24 -11.25
N ASP A 85 -8.80 -7.61 -10.54
CA ASP A 85 -8.88 -8.04 -9.16
C ASP A 85 -8.75 -6.86 -8.21
N PHE A 86 -9.70 -6.69 -7.30
CA PHE A 86 -9.61 -5.74 -6.20
C PHE A 86 -8.61 -6.25 -5.17
N ILE A 87 -7.54 -5.47 -4.91
CA ILE A 87 -6.39 -5.95 -4.14
C ILE A 87 -6.17 -5.24 -2.82
N GLY A 88 -6.80 -4.09 -2.59
CA GLY A 88 -6.57 -3.33 -1.36
C GLY A 88 -7.18 -1.95 -1.37
N TYR A 89 -7.03 -1.25 -0.25
CA TYR A 89 -7.58 0.09 -0.06
C TYR A 89 -6.75 0.97 0.85
N LEU A 90 -7.00 2.29 0.77
CA LEU A 90 -6.53 3.33 1.66
C LEU A 90 -7.70 4.20 2.11
N HIS A 91 -7.80 4.49 3.41
CA HIS A 91 -8.63 5.56 3.94
C HIS A 91 -7.73 6.62 4.56
N LEU A 92 -7.96 7.89 4.21
CA LEU A 92 -7.07 9.01 4.47
C LEU A 92 -7.82 10.20 5.04
N ILE A 93 -7.13 10.99 5.86
CA ILE A 93 -7.59 12.30 6.29
C ILE A 93 -6.53 13.34 5.91
N ARG A 94 -6.96 14.41 5.25
CA ARG A 94 -6.13 15.58 4.94
C ARG A 94 -6.25 16.62 6.05
N TYR A 95 -5.13 17.14 6.51
CA TYR A 95 -5.12 18.24 7.45
C TYR A 95 -3.93 19.16 7.19
N LYS A 96 -4.19 20.43 6.86
CA LYS A 96 -3.15 21.40 6.48
C LYS A 96 -2.27 20.87 5.34
N ASN A 97 -0.99 20.64 5.60
CA ASN A 97 0.01 20.09 4.68
C ASN A 97 0.28 18.59 4.87
N MET A 98 -0.57 17.89 5.63
CA MET A 98 -0.45 16.47 5.92
C MET A 98 -1.59 15.65 5.32
N VAL A 99 -1.28 14.42 4.92
CA VAL A 99 -2.22 13.34 4.69
C VAL A 99 -1.94 12.24 5.69
N TYR A 100 -2.90 11.98 6.56
CA TYR A 100 -2.82 10.90 7.53
C TYR A 100 -3.49 9.65 6.99
N VAL A 101 -2.74 8.53 6.94
CA VAL A 101 -3.23 7.23 6.51
C VAL A 101 -3.88 6.55 7.71
N CYS A 102 -5.21 6.60 7.79
CA CYS A 102 -5.98 5.95 8.86
C CYS A 102 -6.01 4.44 8.69
N PHE A 103 -6.26 3.96 7.46
CA PHE A 103 -6.33 2.54 7.14
C PHE A 103 -5.60 2.26 5.84
N PHE A 104 -4.75 1.24 5.84
CA PHE A 104 -4.08 0.71 4.66
C PHE A 104 -4.08 -0.80 4.72
N ALA A 105 -4.73 -1.44 3.76
CA ALA A 105 -4.78 -2.88 3.67
C ALA A 105 -4.56 -3.38 2.25
N VAL A 106 -3.82 -4.50 2.16
CA VAL A 106 -3.66 -5.31 0.95
C VAL A 106 -4.13 -6.72 1.26
N GLY A 107 -5.00 -7.25 0.43
CA GLY A 107 -5.55 -8.59 0.56
C GLY A 107 -4.45 -9.66 0.69
N VAL A 108 -4.68 -10.67 1.51
CA VAL A 108 -3.66 -11.68 1.89
C VAL A 108 -3.03 -12.33 0.66
N SER A 109 -3.83 -12.66 -0.37
CA SER A 109 -3.37 -13.27 -1.61
C SER A 109 -2.44 -12.38 -2.45
N TYR A 110 -2.41 -11.08 -2.18
CA TYR A 110 -1.63 -10.08 -2.92
C TYR A 110 -0.45 -9.53 -2.12
N ARG A 111 -0.27 -9.99 -0.87
CA ARG A 111 0.87 -9.59 -0.03
C ARG A 111 2.17 -10.19 -0.56
N SER A 112 3.29 -9.53 -0.25
CA SER A 112 4.64 -9.91 -0.69
C SER A 112 4.85 -9.93 -2.21
N CYS A 113 3.90 -9.41 -3.00
CA CYS A 113 3.98 -9.28 -4.46
C CYS A 113 4.39 -7.87 -4.92
N GLY A 114 4.78 -6.97 -4.00
CA GLY A 114 5.18 -5.60 -4.34
C GLY A 114 4.03 -4.58 -4.37
N TYR A 115 2.77 -5.00 -4.37
CA TYR A 115 1.62 -4.10 -4.47
C TYR A 115 1.56 -3.05 -3.36
N GLY A 116 1.90 -3.41 -2.13
CA GLY A 116 1.93 -2.43 -1.03
C GLY A 116 2.91 -1.29 -1.29
N SER A 117 4.08 -1.57 -1.84
CA SER A 117 5.07 -0.55 -2.20
C SER A 117 4.60 0.30 -3.36
N GLU A 118 3.97 -0.30 -4.37
CA GLU A 118 3.39 0.44 -5.50
C GLU A 118 2.26 1.37 -5.05
N ILE A 119 1.36 0.90 -4.16
CA ILE A 119 0.30 1.74 -3.59
C ILE A 119 0.89 2.95 -2.85
N LEU A 120 1.93 2.75 -2.02
CA LEU A 120 2.59 3.86 -1.32
C LEU A 120 3.30 4.83 -2.28
N SER A 121 3.83 4.34 -3.42
CA SER A 121 4.36 5.20 -4.48
C SER A 121 3.27 6.05 -5.10
N ARG A 122 2.15 5.42 -5.47
CA ARG A 122 0.98 6.13 -6.03
C ARG A 122 0.37 7.14 -5.06
N LEU A 123 0.38 6.83 -3.77
CA LEU A 123 -0.06 7.77 -2.75
C LEU A 123 0.76 9.07 -2.77
N LYS A 124 2.08 8.97 -2.93
CA LYS A 124 2.95 10.16 -3.06
C LYS A 124 2.66 10.96 -4.34
N GLU A 125 2.30 10.29 -5.42
CA GLU A 125 1.91 10.94 -6.68
C GLU A 125 0.55 11.64 -6.58
N LEU A 126 -0.40 11.06 -5.84
CA LEU A 126 -1.73 11.64 -5.61
C LEU A 126 -1.67 12.88 -4.70
N TYR A 127 -0.72 12.92 -3.76
CA TYR A 127 -0.58 13.98 -2.77
C TYR A 127 0.83 14.60 -2.75
N PRO A 128 1.32 15.16 -3.88
CA PRO A 128 2.71 15.58 -4.02
C PRO A 128 3.08 16.78 -3.13
N ALA A 129 2.09 17.57 -2.71
CA ALA A 129 2.28 18.74 -1.83
C ALA A 129 2.10 18.42 -0.34
N TYR A 130 1.83 17.17 0.01
CA TYR A 130 1.53 16.78 1.38
C TYR A 130 2.61 15.88 1.95
N GLN A 131 2.89 16.03 3.24
CA GLN A 131 3.61 15.04 4.00
C GLN A 131 2.64 13.90 4.34
N ILE A 132 3.01 12.68 3.98
CA ILE A 132 2.21 11.50 4.31
C ILE A 132 2.65 10.99 5.68
N VAL A 133 1.69 10.85 6.57
CA VAL A 133 1.88 10.43 7.97
C VAL A 133 1.04 9.18 8.21
N LEU A 134 1.57 8.25 8.98
CA LEU A 134 0.86 7.06 9.44
C LEU A 134 1.42 6.62 10.78
N ASP A 135 0.72 5.74 11.45
CA ASP A 135 1.20 5.09 12.64
C ASP A 135 1.18 3.57 12.49
N ILE A 136 2.07 2.93 13.22
CA ILE A 136 2.19 1.47 13.29
C ILE A 136 2.35 1.05 14.75
N GLU A 137 1.90 -0.16 15.10
CA GLU A 137 2.20 -0.71 16.42
C GLU A 137 3.69 -0.63 16.71
N ALA A 138 4.06 -0.02 17.83
CA ALA A 138 5.45 0.09 18.26
C ALA A 138 6.08 -1.30 18.46
N ALA A 139 7.37 -1.43 18.14
CA ALA A 139 8.13 -2.66 18.36
C ALA A 139 8.39 -2.83 19.86
N ASP A 140 7.48 -3.51 20.54
CA ASP A 140 7.57 -3.87 21.96
C ASP A 140 8.09 -5.31 22.05
N GLU A 141 9.21 -5.50 22.76
CA GLU A 141 9.85 -6.81 22.93
C GLU A 141 8.92 -7.84 23.62
N SER A 142 7.97 -7.40 24.41
CA SER A 142 6.99 -8.25 25.07
C SER A 142 5.80 -8.64 24.18
N ALA A 143 5.66 -8.03 23.01
CA ALA A 143 4.53 -8.26 22.13
C ALA A 143 4.57 -9.64 21.46
N PRO A 144 3.49 -10.42 21.49
CA PRO A 144 3.43 -11.76 20.89
C PRO A 144 3.66 -11.74 19.38
N ASN A 145 3.41 -10.60 18.72
CA ASN A 145 3.56 -10.39 17.28
C ASN A 145 4.77 -9.50 16.92
N LEU A 146 5.80 -9.42 17.77
CA LEU A 146 6.99 -8.58 17.59
C LEU A 146 7.62 -8.72 16.19
N VAL A 147 7.78 -9.95 15.70
CA VAL A 147 8.37 -10.21 14.37
C VAL A 147 7.52 -9.55 13.26
N GLN A 148 6.21 -9.56 13.39
CA GLN A 148 5.30 -8.93 12.43
C GLN A 148 5.41 -7.40 12.49
N ARG A 149 5.51 -6.82 13.70
CA ARG A 149 5.70 -5.37 13.91
C ARG A 149 7.02 -4.89 13.30
N ILE A 150 8.12 -5.63 13.52
CA ILE A 150 9.42 -5.32 12.91
C ILE A 150 9.33 -5.38 11.37
N ARG A 151 8.73 -6.43 10.79
CA ARG A 151 8.56 -6.55 9.33
C ARG A 151 7.73 -5.39 8.75
N ARG A 152 6.68 -4.94 9.46
CA ARG A 152 5.85 -3.79 9.06
C ARG A 152 6.66 -2.51 9.08
N ARG A 153 7.43 -2.25 10.14
CA ARG A 153 8.33 -1.09 10.25
C ARG A 153 9.37 -1.08 9.11
N ASP A 154 10.00 -2.22 8.84
CA ASP A 154 10.98 -2.34 7.76
C ASP A 154 10.37 -2.15 6.39
N PHE A 155 9.12 -2.59 6.17
CA PHE A 155 8.37 -2.32 4.96
C PHE A 155 8.20 -0.81 4.74
N TYR A 156 7.73 -0.05 5.72
CA TYR A 156 7.58 1.39 5.59
C TYR A 156 8.92 2.11 5.40
N ARG A 157 9.97 1.70 6.12
CA ARG A 157 11.31 2.28 5.94
C ARG A 157 11.85 2.11 4.52
N ARG A 158 11.70 0.91 3.94
CA ARG A 158 12.09 0.67 2.53
C ARG A 158 11.29 1.50 1.53
N ASN A 159 10.10 1.94 1.89
CA ASN A 159 9.27 2.82 1.09
C ASN A 159 9.46 4.31 1.39
N GLY A 160 10.53 4.67 2.14
CA GLY A 160 10.93 6.05 2.39
C GLY A 160 10.13 6.75 3.48
N TYR A 161 9.54 5.98 4.41
CA TYR A 161 8.95 6.52 5.63
C TYR A 161 9.97 6.42 6.77
N VAL A 162 10.05 7.46 7.57
CA VAL A 162 10.99 7.56 8.68
C VAL A 162 10.24 7.78 10.00
N PRO A 163 10.74 7.24 11.12
CA PRO A 163 10.22 7.54 12.45
C PRO A 163 10.30 9.04 12.75
N THR A 164 9.23 9.60 13.30
CA THR A 164 9.19 11.00 13.76
C THR A 164 9.77 11.18 15.15
N GLY A 165 9.97 10.09 15.89
CA GLY A 165 10.28 10.12 17.33
C GLY A 165 9.06 10.33 18.23
N HIS A 166 7.87 10.47 17.65
CA HIS A 166 6.63 10.62 18.38
C HIS A 166 5.85 9.31 18.42
N TYR A 167 5.11 9.14 19.51
CA TYR A 167 4.27 7.98 19.75
C TYR A 167 2.88 8.43 20.18
N ILE A 168 1.87 7.65 19.83
CA ILE A 168 0.49 7.84 20.28
C ILE A 168 0.02 6.57 20.99
N ALA A 169 -0.78 6.70 22.02
CA ALA A 169 -1.35 5.58 22.75
C ALA A 169 -2.87 5.61 22.67
N TYR A 170 -3.45 4.54 22.16
CA TYR A 170 -4.90 4.30 22.14
C TYR A 170 -5.21 2.79 22.19
N TRP A 171 -6.38 2.44 22.63
CA TRP A 171 -6.82 1.02 22.82
C TRP A 171 -5.86 0.18 23.67
N GLY A 172 -5.12 0.82 24.60
CA GLY A 172 -4.13 0.12 25.45
C GLY A 172 -2.84 -0.29 24.74
N MET A 173 -2.61 0.18 23.51
CA MET A 173 -1.41 -0.06 22.71
C MET A 173 -0.69 1.24 22.41
N THR A 174 0.62 1.13 22.15
CA THR A 174 1.47 2.25 21.72
C THR A 174 1.78 2.09 20.25
N PHE A 175 1.65 3.19 19.50
CA PHE A 175 1.93 3.28 18.08
C PHE A 175 3.06 4.27 17.83
N GLU A 176 3.99 3.92 16.94
CA GLU A 176 5.07 4.77 16.44
C GLU A 176 4.58 5.55 15.21
N ILE A 177 4.76 6.87 15.23
CA ILE A 177 4.38 7.72 14.09
C ILE A 177 5.52 7.77 13.09
N LEU A 178 5.21 7.45 11.83
CA LEU A 178 6.12 7.53 10.69
C LEU A 178 5.65 8.61 9.71
N CYS A 179 6.60 9.26 9.02
CA CYS A 179 6.27 10.21 7.97
C CYS A 179 7.10 9.99 6.70
N SER A 180 6.56 10.42 5.56
CA SER A 180 7.31 10.54 4.31
C SER A 180 8.14 11.82 4.31
N GLY A 181 9.35 11.78 3.74
CA GLY A 181 10.25 12.93 3.75
C GLY A 181 11.02 13.09 5.07
N GLY A 182 11.91 14.05 5.13
CA GLY A 182 12.74 14.29 6.31
C GLY A 182 12.19 15.43 7.17
N GLY A 183 11.84 15.14 8.40
CA GLY A 183 11.38 16.12 9.39
C GLY A 183 9.86 16.12 9.53
N PHE A 184 9.43 16.09 10.77
CA PHE A 184 8.02 16.20 11.17
C PHE A 184 7.95 17.48 12.01
N ASP A 185 7.32 18.55 11.47
CA ASP A 185 7.14 19.85 12.12
C ASP A 185 5.68 20.07 12.53
#